data_06c9ae84f03762bfa3c1ee48d57e393e
#
_entry.id   06c9ae84f03762bfa3c1ee48d57e393e
#
_cell.length_a   1.000
_cell.length_b   1.000
_cell.length_c   1.000
_cell.angle_alpha   90.00
_cell.angle_beta   90.00
_cell.angle_gamma   90.00
#
_symmetry.space_group_name_H-M   'P 1'
#
loop_
_entity.id
_entity.type
_entity.pdbx_description
1 polymer ?
#
loop_
_entity_poly.entity_id
_entity_poly.type
_entity_poly.pdbx_seq_one_letter_code
_entity_poly.pdbx_strand_id
1 'polypeptide(L)'
;MSIFNFLSDVLITIWGYELSYLEFIAVITSVIAVSLGITGKRITWPWWAISSVLYGILFLQWELFASAALQIVFIIAAIFGWFGWEPTGAKPGPLKNRYRLATIAAIILATLALAPILKSWGAASTYADAVLFFGSLTAQILMVYEKYESWIIWLLVDAGYVALYATQDLLFTSLLYVAFTVLAALGWGKWYAAHRSATRSV
;
A
#
# COMPACT_ATOMS: atom_id res chain seq x y z
N MET A 1 0.86 -6.62 32.87
CA MET A 1 1.04 -5.68 31.75
C MET A 1 0.28 -6.25 30.55
N SER A 2 -0.68 -5.51 29.99
CA SER A 2 -1.42 -5.99 28.82
C SER A 2 -0.47 -6.04 27.63
N ILE A 3 -0.60 -7.02 26.73
CA ILE A 3 0.20 -7.12 25.49
C ILE A 3 0.10 -5.84 24.65
N PHE A 4 -1.05 -5.16 24.70
CA PHE A 4 -1.26 -3.88 24.04
C PHE A 4 -0.36 -2.76 24.61
N ASN A 5 -0.18 -2.71 25.95
CA ASN A 5 0.71 -1.71 26.55
C ASN A 5 2.16 -1.95 26.11
N PHE A 6 2.61 -3.21 26.12
CA PHE A 6 3.95 -3.56 25.66
C PHE A 6 4.20 -3.19 24.19
N LEU A 7 3.23 -3.45 23.31
CA LEU A 7 3.36 -3.10 21.88
C LEU A 7 3.41 -1.58 21.64
N SER A 8 2.82 -0.79 22.54
CA SER A 8 2.85 0.68 22.45
C SER A 8 4.09 1.30 23.10
N ASP A 9 4.91 0.51 23.82
CA ASP A 9 6.15 1.01 24.40
C ASP A 9 7.16 1.39 23.31
N VAL A 10 8.01 2.38 23.59
CA VAL A 10 9.07 2.84 22.68
C VAL A 10 10.15 1.76 22.58
N LEU A 11 10.41 1.27 21.38
CA LEU A 11 11.50 0.36 21.08
C LEU A 11 12.85 1.11 21.02
N ILE A 12 12.86 2.23 20.29
CA ILE A 12 14.07 3.04 20.09
C ILE A 12 13.67 4.46 19.66
N THR A 13 14.49 5.45 20.05
CA THR A 13 14.34 6.83 19.56
C THR A 13 15.42 7.13 18.54
N ILE A 14 15.03 7.51 17.31
CA ILE A 14 15.93 7.83 16.19
C ILE A 14 15.66 9.26 15.74
N TRP A 15 16.64 10.14 15.84
CA TRP A 15 16.53 11.58 15.50
C TRP A 15 15.33 12.28 16.15
N GLY A 16 15.00 11.89 17.40
CA GLY A 16 13.86 12.45 18.13
C GLY A 16 12.51 11.80 17.80
N TYR A 17 12.47 10.85 16.86
CA TYR A 17 11.29 10.05 16.56
C TYR A 17 11.25 8.79 17.44
N GLU A 18 10.17 8.59 18.18
CA GLU A 18 9.94 7.45 19.06
C GLU A 18 9.26 6.31 18.28
N LEU A 19 10.06 5.32 17.86
CA LEU A 19 9.57 4.13 17.19
C LEU A 19 9.04 3.13 18.20
N SER A 20 7.75 2.78 18.13
CA SER A 20 7.16 1.75 19.02
C SER A 20 7.41 0.33 18.49
N TYR A 21 7.29 -0.68 19.39
CA TYR A 21 7.31 -2.09 18.97
C TYR A 21 6.24 -2.40 17.94
N LEU A 22 5.02 -1.87 18.11
CA LEU A 22 3.92 -2.06 17.18
C LEU A 22 4.27 -1.56 15.77
N GLU A 23 4.77 -0.35 15.68
CA GLU A 23 5.16 0.26 14.41
C GLU A 23 6.31 -0.51 13.74
N PHE A 24 7.34 -0.87 14.50
CA PHE A 24 8.46 -1.66 13.99
C PHE A 24 8.00 -2.98 13.38
N ILE A 25 7.13 -3.74 14.10
CA ILE A 25 6.61 -5.01 13.60
C ILE A 25 5.70 -4.78 12.37
N ALA A 26 4.91 -3.72 12.36
CA ALA A 26 4.09 -3.35 11.21
C ALA A 26 4.94 -3.06 9.97
N VAL A 27 6.03 -2.31 10.12
CA VAL A 27 7.01 -2.03 9.04
C VAL A 27 7.63 -3.31 8.53
N ILE A 28 8.17 -4.16 9.41
CA ILE A 28 8.83 -5.41 9.00
C ILE A 28 7.86 -6.33 8.25
N THR A 29 6.64 -6.50 8.78
CA THR A 29 5.63 -7.35 8.15
C THR A 29 5.18 -6.79 6.79
N SER A 30 5.10 -5.48 6.62
CA SER A 30 4.78 -4.85 5.34
C SER A 30 5.89 -5.03 4.30
N VAL A 31 7.16 -4.86 4.70
CA VAL A 31 8.31 -5.09 3.82
C VAL A 31 8.35 -6.55 3.37
N ILE A 32 8.10 -7.50 4.27
CA ILE A 32 7.98 -8.92 3.92
C ILE A 32 6.83 -9.14 2.93
N ALA A 33 5.64 -8.59 3.21
CA ALA A 33 4.48 -8.71 2.33
C ALA A 33 4.78 -8.21 0.92
N VAL A 34 5.29 -6.98 0.78
CA VAL A 34 5.60 -6.37 -0.52
C VAL A 34 6.69 -7.18 -1.24
N SER A 35 7.75 -7.60 -0.54
CA SER A 35 8.84 -8.40 -1.11
C SER A 35 8.36 -9.74 -1.64
N LEU A 36 7.46 -10.41 -0.92
CA LEU A 36 6.80 -11.63 -1.38
C LEU A 36 5.89 -11.36 -2.59
N GLY A 37 5.15 -10.24 -2.58
CA GLY A 37 4.34 -9.79 -3.71
C GLY A 37 5.15 -9.61 -4.99
N ILE A 38 6.36 -9.05 -4.90
CA ILE A 38 7.31 -8.95 -6.02
C ILE A 38 7.58 -10.33 -6.62
N THR A 39 7.69 -11.37 -5.79
CA THR A 39 7.92 -12.74 -6.28
C THR A 39 6.69 -13.37 -6.90
N GLY A 40 5.51 -12.78 -6.75
CA GLY A 40 4.23 -13.34 -7.14
C GLY A 40 3.74 -14.50 -6.26
N LYS A 41 4.40 -14.79 -5.15
CA LYS A 41 4.01 -15.90 -4.28
C LYS A 41 2.73 -15.58 -3.51
N ARG A 42 1.76 -16.51 -3.52
CA ARG A 42 0.47 -16.38 -2.82
C ARG A 42 0.61 -16.09 -1.33
N ILE A 43 1.70 -16.53 -0.70
CA ILE A 43 1.99 -16.28 0.72
C ILE A 43 2.13 -14.77 1.04
N THR A 44 2.23 -13.89 0.07
CA THR A 44 2.19 -12.43 0.28
C THR A 44 0.93 -12.00 1.03
N TRP A 45 -0.23 -12.61 0.75
CA TRP A 45 -1.52 -12.17 1.25
C TRP A 45 -1.69 -12.31 2.77
N PRO A 46 -1.32 -13.44 3.42
CA PRO A 46 -1.30 -13.50 4.88
C PRO A 46 -0.41 -12.44 5.53
N TRP A 47 0.78 -12.19 4.96
CA TRP A 47 1.67 -11.14 5.47
C TRP A 47 1.08 -9.75 5.28
N TRP A 48 0.39 -9.53 4.16
CA TRP A 48 -0.34 -8.27 3.92
C TRP A 48 -1.47 -8.07 4.93
N ALA A 49 -2.25 -9.10 5.20
CA ALA A 49 -3.30 -9.04 6.21
C ALA A 49 -2.75 -8.74 7.61
N ILE A 50 -1.66 -9.43 8.01
CA ILE A 50 -1.01 -9.19 9.31
C ILE A 50 -0.54 -7.73 9.41
N SER A 51 0.18 -7.25 8.39
CA SER A 51 0.64 -5.86 8.33
C SER A 51 -0.52 -4.87 8.42
N SER A 52 -1.60 -5.11 7.68
CA SER A 52 -2.79 -4.25 7.70
C SER A 52 -3.49 -4.24 9.05
N VAL A 53 -3.54 -5.36 9.78
CA VAL A 53 -4.07 -5.38 11.14
C VAL A 53 -3.21 -4.51 12.07
N LEU A 54 -1.88 -4.65 12.01
CA LEU A 54 -0.96 -3.91 12.85
C LEU A 54 -1.01 -2.39 12.55
N TYR A 55 -1.00 -2.00 11.27
CA TYR A 55 -1.17 -0.60 10.89
C TYR A 55 -2.57 -0.08 11.23
N GLY A 56 -3.61 -0.90 11.13
CA GLY A 56 -4.95 -0.53 11.54
C GLY A 56 -5.01 -0.14 13.03
N ILE A 57 -4.38 -0.95 13.89
CA ILE A 57 -4.28 -0.65 15.33
C ILE A 57 -3.46 0.63 15.56
N LEU A 58 -2.31 0.77 14.89
CA LEU A 58 -1.44 1.94 15.00
C LEU A 58 -2.17 3.23 14.58
N PHE A 59 -2.86 3.21 13.45
CA PHE A 59 -3.61 4.36 12.96
C PHE A 59 -4.80 4.73 13.86
N LEU A 60 -5.44 3.74 14.51
CA LEU A 60 -6.46 4.03 15.52
C LEU A 60 -5.87 4.71 16.76
N GLN A 61 -4.66 4.29 17.20
CA GLN A 61 -3.96 4.95 18.32
C GLN A 61 -3.57 6.40 17.98
N TRP A 62 -3.27 6.68 16.72
CA TRP A 62 -2.95 8.01 16.21
C TRP A 62 -4.17 8.83 15.78
N GLU A 63 -5.39 8.31 16.00
CA GLU A 63 -6.65 8.94 15.58
C GLU A 63 -6.76 9.18 14.06
N LEU A 64 -5.99 8.41 13.26
CA LEU A 64 -6.00 8.46 11.80
C LEU A 64 -7.09 7.52 11.24
N PHE A 65 -8.35 7.85 11.49
CA PHE A 65 -9.50 6.98 11.20
C PHE A 65 -9.65 6.61 9.73
N ALA A 66 -9.34 7.53 8.79
CA ALA A 66 -9.39 7.24 7.35
C ALA A 66 -8.32 6.22 6.95
N SER A 67 -7.10 6.34 7.47
CA SER A 67 -6.02 5.39 7.25
C SER A 67 -6.33 4.02 7.87
N ALA A 68 -6.93 4.00 9.07
CA ALA A 68 -7.40 2.78 9.71
C ALA A 68 -8.49 2.08 8.88
N ALA A 69 -9.46 2.84 8.35
CA ALA A 69 -10.50 2.31 7.47
C ALA A 69 -9.92 1.72 6.18
N LEU A 70 -8.87 2.32 5.60
CA LEU A 70 -8.17 1.80 4.44
C LEU A 70 -7.53 0.43 4.73
N GLN A 71 -7.04 0.19 5.96
CA GLN A 71 -6.50 -1.11 6.34
C GLN A 71 -7.57 -2.21 6.33
N ILE A 72 -8.81 -1.91 6.67
CA ILE A 72 -9.93 -2.86 6.54
C ILE A 72 -10.10 -3.28 5.07
N VAL A 73 -10.02 -2.31 4.15
CA VAL A 73 -10.09 -2.62 2.71
C VAL A 73 -8.92 -3.50 2.28
N PHE A 74 -7.71 -3.25 2.79
CA PHE A 74 -6.53 -4.07 2.48
C PHE A 74 -6.64 -5.49 3.05
N ILE A 75 -7.23 -5.68 4.23
CA ILE A 75 -7.53 -7.01 4.77
C ILE A 75 -8.52 -7.75 3.87
N ILE A 76 -9.59 -7.09 3.45
CA ILE A 76 -10.57 -7.66 2.52
C ILE A 76 -9.87 -8.06 1.20
N ALA A 77 -9.06 -7.16 0.64
CA ALA A 77 -8.29 -7.43 -0.57
C ALA A 77 -7.33 -8.62 -0.38
N ALA A 78 -6.70 -8.75 0.79
CA ALA A 78 -5.82 -9.88 1.09
C ALA A 78 -6.58 -11.21 1.11
N ILE A 79 -7.81 -11.24 1.62
CA ILE A 79 -8.68 -12.42 1.57
C ILE A 79 -8.99 -12.77 0.11
N PHE A 80 -9.43 -11.81 -0.70
CA PHE A 80 -9.72 -12.04 -2.13
C PHE A 80 -8.47 -12.48 -2.90
N GLY A 81 -7.32 -11.88 -2.64
CA GLY A 81 -6.06 -12.25 -3.26
C GLY A 81 -5.59 -13.66 -2.87
N TRP A 82 -5.76 -14.04 -1.60
CA TRP A 82 -5.45 -15.39 -1.15
C TRP A 82 -6.27 -16.47 -1.88
N PHE A 83 -7.56 -16.24 -2.07
CA PHE A 83 -8.43 -17.20 -2.77
C PHE A 83 -8.39 -17.04 -4.30
N GLY A 84 -8.06 -15.85 -4.80
CA GLY A 84 -8.02 -15.55 -6.24
C GLY A 84 -6.74 -16.00 -6.94
N TRP A 85 -5.59 -15.95 -6.24
CA TRP A 85 -4.33 -16.40 -6.82
C TRP A 85 -4.23 -17.92 -6.78
N GLU A 86 -3.67 -18.52 -7.81
CA GLU A 86 -3.38 -19.95 -7.82
C GLU A 86 -2.37 -20.34 -6.74
N PRO A 87 -2.37 -21.60 -6.25
CA PRO A 87 -1.39 -22.07 -5.27
C PRO A 87 0.07 -21.88 -5.72
N THR A 88 0.30 -21.92 -7.04
CA THR A 88 1.63 -21.72 -7.66
C THR A 88 2.06 -20.25 -7.70
N GLY A 89 1.14 -19.32 -7.44
CA GLY A 89 1.38 -17.87 -7.41
C GLY A 89 0.65 -17.09 -8.49
N ALA A 90 0.91 -15.79 -8.53
CA ALA A 90 0.30 -14.87 -9.48
C ALA A 90 0.68 -15.19 -10.93
N LYS A 91 -0.26 -14.97 -11.83
CA LYS A 91 -0.08 -14.98 -13.29
C LYS A 91 -0.22 -13.55 -13.84
N PRO A 92 0.85 -12.74 -13.78
CA PRO A 92 0.77 -11.34 -14.16
C PRO A 92 0.32 -11.13 -15.59
N GLY A 93 -0.67 -10.25 -15.77
CA GLY A 93 -1.18 -9.88 -17.08
C GLY A 93 -1.43 -8.39 -17.22
N PRO A 94 -1.62 -7.90 -18.46
CA PRO A 94 -1.93 -6.49 -18.70
C PRO A 94 -3.38 -6.15 -18.33
N LEU A 95 -3.60 -4.92 -17.91
CA LEU A 95 -4.91 -4.31 -17.88
C LEU A 95 -5.29 -3.89 -19.33
N LYS A 96 -6.49 -4.21 -19.79
CA LYS A 96 -6.96 -3.78 -21.11
C LYS A 96 -7.00 -2.25 -21.20
N ASN A 97 -6.63 -1.67 -22.35
CA ASN A 97 -6.50 -0.21 -22.52
C ASN A 97 -7.75 0.57 -22.10
N ARG A 98 -8.96 0.07 -22.41
CA ARG A 98 -10.22 0.70 -21.96
C ARG A 98 -10.32 0.83 -20.44
N TYR A 99 -9.81 -0.16 -19.70
CA TYR A 99 -9.82 -0.14 -18.24
C TYR A 99 -8.70 0.73 -17.67
N ARG A 100 -7.57 0.91 -18.37
CA ARG A 100 -6.53 1.86 -17.96
C ARG A 100 -7.08 3.28 -17.93
N LEU A 101 -7.77 3.70 -19.01
CA LEU A 101 -8.41 5.01 -19.06
C LEU A 101 -9.51 5.17 -18.00
N ALA A 102 -10.36 4.14 -17.85
CA ALA A 102 -11.40 4.14 -16.83
C ALA A 102 -10.84 4.23 -15.41
N THR A 103 -9.72 3.54 -15.13
CA THR A 103 -9.03 3.59 -13.84
C THR A 103 -8.50 4.99 -13.54
N ILE A 104 -7.82 5.62 -14.50
CA ILE A 104 -7.32 6.99 -14.35
C ILE A 104 -8.49 7.97 -14.12
N ALA A 105 -9.54 7.87 -14.93
CA ALA A 105 -10.73 8.70 -14.78
C ALA A 105 -11.40 8.49 -13.40
N ALA A 106 -11.50 7.25 -12.94
CA ALA A 106 -12.08 6.92 -11.64
C ALA A 106 -11.28 7.54 -10.48
N ILE A 107 -9.95 7.45 -10.50
CA ILE A 107 -9.09 8.09 -9.49
C ILE A 107 -9.30 9.61 -9.50
N ILE A 108 -9.28 10.24 -10.68
CA ILE A 108 -9.47 11.69 -10.79
C ILE A 108 -10.84 12.11 -10.26
N LEU A 109 -11.92 11.47 -10.73
CA LEU A 109 -13.28 11.81 -10.33
C LEU A 109 -13.50 11.58 -8.84
N ALA A 110 -13.02 10.48 -8.28
CA ALA A 110 -13.12 10.17 -6.87
C ALA A 110 -12.30 11.18 -6.02
N THR A 111 -11.11 11.56 -6.49
CA THR A 111 -10.30 12.61 -5.85
C THR A 111 -11.04 13.95 -5.82
N LEU A 112 -11.60 14.37 -6.97
CA LEU A 112 -12.36 15.62 -7.07
C LEU A 112 -13.62 15.62 -6.20
N ALA A 113 -14.25 14.46 -6.01
CA ALA A 113 -15.41 14.31 -5.14
C ALA A 113 -15.05 14.33 -3.64
N LEU A 114 -13.94 13.67 -3.25
CA LEU A 114 -13.54 13.55 -1.85
C LEU A 114 -12.81 14.80 -1.33
N ALA A 115 -11.95 15.44 -2.14
CA ALA A 115 -11.11 16.54 -1.69
C ALA A 115 -11.91 17.73 -1.07
N PRO A 116 -13.06 18.15 -1.61
CA PRO A 116 -13.88 19.20 -0.98
C PRO A 116 -14.43 18.78 0.39
N ILE A 117 -14.77 17.50 0.56
CA ILE A 117 -15.24 16.94 1.84
C ILE A 117 -14.11 16.97 2.87
N LEU A 118 -12.91 16.50 2.51
CA LEU A 118 -11.74 16.58 3.39
C LEU A 118 -11.41 18.02 3.77
N LYS A 119 -11.54 18.95 2.84
CA LYS A 119 -11.36 20.39 3.11
C LYS A 119 -12.37 20.90 4.14
N SER A 120 -13.64 20.50 4.05
CA SER A 120 -14.65 20.91 5.02
C SER A 120 -14.40 20.34 6.42
N TRP A 121 -13.65 19.26 6.55
CA TRP A 121 -13.23 18.64 7.80
C TRP A 121 -11.90 19.19 8.35
N GLY A 122 -11.28 20.15 7.64
CA GLY A 122 -10.06 20.80 8.09
C GLY A 122 -8.76 20.06 7.76
N ALA A 123 -8.79 19.09 6.83
CA ALA A 123 -7.59 18.38 6.41
C ALA A 123 -6.60 19.33 5.70
N ALA A 124 -5.30 19.21 6.02
CA ALA A 124 -4.24 20.10 5.52
C ALA A 124 -3.91 19.89 4.04
N SER A 125 -3.94 18.64 3.56
CA SER A 125 -3.46 18.23 2.21
C SER A 125 -4.55 17.52 1.41
N THR A 126 -5.72 18.12 1.27
CA THR A 126 -6.96 17.49 0.81
C THR A 126 -6.87 16.75 -0.53
N TYR A 127 -6.25 17.36 -1.55
CA TYR A 127 -6.12 16.74 -2.87
C TYR A 127 -5.03 15.66 -2.89
N ALA A 128 -3.89 15.89 -2.22
CA ALA A 128 -2.83 14.90 -2.10
C ALA A 128 -3.33 13.67 -1.34
N ASP A 129 -3.98 13.85 -0.20
CA ASP A 129 -4.52 12.75 0.59
C ASP A 129 -5.54 11.94 -0.21
N ALA A 130 -6.46 12.61 -0.93
CA ALA A 130 -7.49 11.95 -1.72
C ALA A 130 -6.90 11.15 -2.90
N VAL A 131 -5.95 11.73 -3.66
CA VAL A 131 -5.36 11.02 -4.80
C VAL A 131 -4.51 9.83 -4.35
N LEU A 132 -3.77 9.96 -3.25
CA LEU A 132 -2.98 8.87 -2.68
C LEU A 132 -3.88 7.75 -2.13
N PHE A 133 -4.99 8.10 -1.47
CA PHE A 133 -5.98 7.14 -1.01
C PHE A 133 -6.58 6.32 -2.15
N PHE A 134 -7.11 6.98 -3.19
CA PHE A 134 -7.73 6.27 -4.32
C PHE A 134 -6.70 5.57 -5.20
N GLY A 135 -5.48 6.09 -5.27
CA GLY A 135 -4.35 5.41 -5.89
C GLY A 135 -4.03 4.11 -5.19
N SER A 136 -3.87 4.13 -3.86
CA SER A 136 -3.62 2.93 -3.03
C SER A 136 -4.72 1.88 -3.17
N LEU A 137 -5.99 2.31 -3.08
CA LEU A 137 -7.15 1.44 -3.27
C LEU A 137 -7.12 0.77 -4.66
N THR A 138 -6.86 1.56 -5.69
CA THR A 138 -6.80 1.07 -7.07
C THR A 138 -5.64 0.10 -7.28
N ALA A 139 -4.44 0.45 -6.79
CA ALA A 139 -3.27 -0.41 -6.88
C ALA A 139 -3.53 -1.76 -6.21
N GLN A 140 -4.16 -1.76 -5.04
CA GLN A 140 -4.50 -2.97 -4.31
C GLN A 140 -5.52 -3.84 -5.06
N ILE A 141 -6.57 -3.24 -5.63
CA ILE A 141 -7.55 -3.96 -6.46
C ILE A 141 -6.86 -4.59 -7.66
N LEU A 142 -6.04 -3.85 -8.40
CA LEU A 142 -5.31 -4.37 -9.56
C LEU A 142 -4.34 -5.49 -9.17
N MET A 143 -3.74 -5.44 -7.97
CA MET A 143 -2.89 -6.49 -7.45
C MET A 143 -3.66 -7.78 -7.22
N VAL A 144 -4.87 -7.72 -6.63
CA VAL A 144 -5.76 -8.88 -6.46
C VAL A 144 -6.04 -9.54 -7.82
N TYR A 145 -6.26 -8.73 -8.86
CA TYR A 145 -6.52 -9.21 -10.22
C TYR A 145 -5.26 -9.48 -11.05
N GLU A 146 -4.10 -9.57 -10.40
CA GLU A 146 -2.81 -9.92 -11.02
C GLU A 146 -2.38 -8.98 -12.17
N LYS A 147 -2.76 -7.69 -12.09
CA LYS A 147 -2.37 -6.71 -13.11
C LYS A 147 -1.04 -6.09 -12.77
N TYR A 148 -0.04 -6.21 -13.68
CA TYR A 148 1.29 -5.66 -13.42
C TYR A 148 1.28 -4.12 -13.31
N GLU A 149 0.24 -3.45 -13.83
CA GLU A 149 0.02 -2.03 -13.65
C GLU A 149 -0.21 -1.62 -12.19
N SER A 150 -0.59 -2.56 -11.31
CA SER A 150 -0.68 -2.32 -9.87
C SER A 150 0.62 -1.74 -9.32
N TRP A 151 1.76 -2.29 -9.76
CA TRP A 151 3.07 -1.85 -9.33
C TRP A 151 3.43 -0.44 -9.80
N ILE A 152 2.96 -0.05 -11.01
CA ILE A 152 3.15 1.32 -11.51
C ILE A 152 2.39 2.31 -10.62
N ILE A 153 1.15 1.95 -10.25
CA ILE A 153 0.34 2.81 -9.38
C ILE A 153 0.95 2.85 -7.98
N TRP A 154 1.41 1.72 -7.41
CA TRP A 154 2.13 1.72 -6.14
C TRP A 154 3.37 2.61 -6.18
N LEU A 155 4.17 2.54 -7.25
CA LEU A 155 5.35 3.39 -7.43
C LEU A 155 4.99 4.88 -7.38
N LEU A 156 3.91 5.30 -8.06
CA LEU A 156 3.46 6.69 -8.07
C LEU A 156 2.88 7.11 -6.71
N VAL A 157 2.14 6.24 -6.06
CA VAL A 157 1.55 6.48 -4.73
C VAL A 157 2.64 6.60 -3.68
N ASP A 158 3.59 5.66 -3.66
CA ASP A 158 4.68 5.66 -2.68
C ASP A 158 5.58 6.89 -2.85
N ALA A 159 5.91 7.26 -4.12
CA ALA A 159 6.63 8.49 -4.41
C ALA A 159 5.83 9.75 -3.97
N GLY A 160 4.51 9.72 -4.11
CA GLY A 160 3.64 10.78 -3.60
C GLY A 160 3.69 10.89 -2.08
N TYR A 161 3.66 9.76 -1.36
CA TYR A 161 3.82 9.74 0.09
C TYR A 161 5.22 10.20 0.54
N VAL A 162 6.29 9.87 -0.20
CA VAL A 162 7.63 10.45 0.06
C VAL A 162 7.56 11.97 0.08
N ALA A 163 6.98 12.58 -0.95
CA ALA A 163 6.86 14.03 -1.04
C ALA A 163 5.97 14.60 0.06
N LEU A 164 4.81 13.98 0.32
CA LEU A 164 3.86 14.44 1.33
C LEU A 164 4.50 14.44 2.73
N TYR A 165 5.12 13.34 3.13
CA TYR A 165 5.73 13.22 4.47
C TYR A 165 6.99 14.07 4.63
N ALA A 166 7.76 14.28 3.54
CA ALA A 166 8.89 15.22 3.58
C ALA A 166 8.42 16.67 3.84
N THR A 167 7.27 17.09 3.32
CA THR A 167 6.71 18.43 3.58
C THR A 167 6.12 18.59 4.98
N GLN A 168 5.91 17.47 5.69
CA GLN A 168 5.38 17.43 7.06
C GLN A 168 6.48 17.19 8.11
N ASP A 169 7.77 17.25 7.71
CA ASP A 169 8.93 16.96 8.55
C ASP A 169 8.97 15.52 9.12
N LEU A 170 8.17 14.61 8.54
CA LEU A 170 8.13 13.19 8.90
C LEU A 170 9.20 12.41 8.12
N LEU A 171 10.48 12.74 8.33
CA LEU A 171 11.60 12.20 7.55
C LEU A 171 11.73 10.68 7.65
N PHE A 172 11.50 10.08 8.83
CA PHE A 172 11.57 8.63 8.99
C PHE A 172 10.52 7.91 8.15
N THR A 173 9.28 8.37 8.20
CA THR A 173 8.18 7.82 7.38
C THR A 173 8.44 8.05 5.89
N SER A 174 8.95 9.21 5.51
CA SER A 174 9.34 9.50 4.12
C SER A 174 10.40 8.50 3.62
N LEU A 175 11.43 8.21 4.41
CA LEU A 175 12.46 7.21 4.06
C LEU A 175 11.89 5.80 3.90
N LEU A 176 10.90 5.40 4.71
CA LEU A 176 10.21 4.13 4.55
C LEU A 176 9.50 4.06 3.19
N TYR A 177 8.82 5.14 2.79
CA TYR A 177 8.15 5.19 1.47
C TYR A 177 9.14 5.25 0.30
N VAL A 178 10.35 5.78 0.48
CA VAL A 178 11.44 5.61 -0.50
C VAL A 178 11.75 4.12 -0.72
N ALA A 179 11.84 3.34 0.36
CA ALA A 179 12.05 1.89 0.24
C ALA A 179 10.90 1.21 -0.50
N PHE A 180 9.64 1.55 -0.20
CA PHE A 180 8.48 1.01 -0.92
C PHE A 180 8.46 1.42 -2.38
N THR A 181 8.82 2.66 -2.73
CA THR A 181 8.97 3.11 -4.12
C THR A 181 9.97 2.25 -4.89
N VAL A 182 11.11 1.93 -4.29
CA VAL A 182 12.11 1.02 -4.89
C VAL A 182 11.55 -0.39 -5.06
N LEU A 183 10.88 -0.92 -4.04
CA LEU A 183 10.25 -2.24 -4.10
C LEU A 183 9.15 -2.29 -5.18
N ALA A 184 8.36 -1.24 -5.34
CA ALA A 184 7.35 -1.15 -6.39
C ALA A 184 7.97 -1.15 -7.80
N ALA A 185 9.08 -0.44 -8.00
CA ALA A 185 9.82 -0.48 -9.27
C ALA A 185 10.34 -1.89 -9.59
N LEU A 186 10.90 -2.58 -8.60
CA LEU A 186 11.35 -3.97 -8.75
C LEU A 186 10.18 -4.91 -9.04
N GLY A 187 9.05 -4.73 -8.36
CA GLY A 187 7.83 -5.50 -8.58
C GLY A 187 7.30 -5.35 -10.01
N TRP A 188 7.25 -4.12 -10.51
CA TRP A 188 6.87 -3.87 -11.89
C TRP A 188 7.80 -4.58 -12.89
N GLY A 189 9.11 -4.41 -12.74
CA GLY A 189 10.10 -5.06 -13.62
C GLY A 189 9.92 -6.58 -13.65
N LYS A 190 9.76 -7.21 -12.48
CA LYS A 190 9.63 -8.66 -12.36
C LYS A 190 8.32 -9.19 -12.95
N TRP A 191 7.18 -8.55 -12.64
CA TRP A 191 5.88 -8.97 -13.15
C TRP A 191 5.75 -8.75 -14.65
N TYR A 192 6.29 -7.66 -15.18
CA TYR A 192 6.32 -7.41 -16.62
C TYR A 192 7.18 -8.43 -17.36
N ALA A 193 8.35 -8.77 -16.82
CA ALA A 193 9.23 -9.82 -17.38
C ALA A 193 8.53 -11.19 -17.38
N ALA A 194 7.85 -11.56 -16.27
CA ALA A 194 7.11 -12.81 -16.17
C ALA A 194 5.99 -12.89 -17.23
N HIS A 195 5.23 -11.80 -17.43
CA HIS A 195 4.23 -11.73 -18.48
C HIS A 195 4.82 -11.93 -19.88
N ARG A 196 5.94 -11.25 -20.19
CA ARG A 196 6.60 -11.38 -21.50
C ARG A 196 7.14 -12.79 -21.76
N SER A 197 7.64 -13.46 -20.74
CA SER A 197 8.12 -14.84 -20.85
C SER A 197 6.97 -15.80 -21.16
N ALA A 198 5.85 -15.66 -20.47
CA ALA A 198 4.66 -16.48 -20.68
C ALA A 198 4.07 -16.33 -22.09
N THR A 199 4.13 -15.12 -22.68
CA THR A 199 3.62 -14.85 -24.04
C THR A 199 4.56 -15.33 -25.16
N ARG A 200 5.84 -15.60 -24.85
CA ARG A 200 6.80 -16.12 -25.84
C ARG A 200 6.84 -17.65 -25.93
N SER A 201 6.28 -18.33 -24.93
CA SER A 201 6.24 -19.80 -24.84
C SER A 201 4.98 -20.41 -25.46
N VAL A 202 4.10 -19.59 -26.00
CA VAL A 202 2.89 -19.94 -26.77
C VAL A 202 3.09 -19.57 -28.23
#